data_64febb880bdbfaf79828300b25f15088
#
_entry.id   64febb880bdbfaf79828300b25f15088
#
_cell.length_a   1.000
_cell.length_b   1.000
_cell.length_c   1.000
_cell.angle_alpha   90.00
_cell.angle_beta   90.00
_cell.angle_gamma   90.00
#
_symmetry.space_group_name_H-M   'P 1'
#
loop_
_entity.id
_entity.type
_entity.pdbx_description
1 polymer ?
#
loop_
_entity_poly.entity_id
_entity_poly.type
_entity_poly.pdbx_seq_one_letter_code
_entity_poly.pdbx_strand_id
1 'polypeptide(L)'
;MASSASVFRVLRPSIPSLRSVRPDYNKLSACSTQIYSKNTLTNSATSGNYDVVIVGGGIVGMATARELITRHPNLTFAVVEKENSLAVHQSGRNSGVIHAGMYYTPGSLKAKLCVEGLNLAYEYCDKHNVPYNKCGKLIVAVTPDEIPRLDKLYERGLENGVKELKMVGPDQIKDIEPNCVGLKAIHSPHTGIVDWGVVTKHYGESFKNHGGQIYTNFEASKFDTVKESGDDTSLDYPVSITGGQQSQRVNCKYVVTCAGLQSDRIAEKSGCNPEPKVVPFRGEYLMLKPEKNDLVRGNIYPVPDPRFPFLGVHFTPRMDGSVWLGPNAVLAFKREGYSYTDFSIKDLYDALAFRGLRKLAFRHLFYGMGEMYKGIFYGAQVKNLQKFVPSLNREDVIRGPTGVRAMALDREGNMVEDFVFDSGEGDIGTRILHIRSAPSPAATSSLAIAKMVADKAKQQFSL
;
A
#
# COMPACT_ATOMS: atom_id res chain seq x y z
N MET A 1 -60.55 27.32 -48.16
CA MET A 1 -60.53 27.15 -46.75
C MET A 1 -59.16 26.65 -46.34
N ALA A 2 -58.34 27.48 -45.78
CA ALA A 2 -56.95 27.23 -45.50
C ALA A 2 -56.83 26.65 -44.06
N SER A 3 -56.12 25.53 -43.88
CA SER A 3 -55.77 24.97 -42.59
C SER A 3 -54.27 25.18 -42.35
N SER A 4 -53.98 26.02 -41.37
CA SER A 4 -52.66 26.35 -40.89
C SER A 4 -52.07 25.24 -40.02
N ALA A 5 -50.91 24.66 -40.37
CA ALA A 5 -50.13 23.78 -39.56
C ALA A 5 -49.05 24.59 -38.83
N SER A 6 -49.16 24.67 -37.50
CA SER A 6 -48.17 25.28 -36.64
C SER A 6 -47.04 24.31 -36.35
N VAL A 7 -45.82 24.74 -36.72
CA VAL A 7 -44.56 24.01 -36.47
C VAL A 7 -44.10 24.37 -35.06
N PHE A 8 -44.15 23.44 -34.13
CA PHE A 8 -43.48 23.52 -32.81
C PHE A 8 -41.99 23.32 -32.97
N ARG A 9 -41.21 24.39 -32.84
CA ARG A 9 -39.76 24.39 -32.74
C ARG A 9 -39.35 24.05 -31.30
N VAL A 10 -38.92 22.81 -31.06
CA VAL A 10 -38.35 22.39 -29.78
C VAL A 10 -36.95 23.01 -29.64
N LEU A 11 -36.81 23.99 -28.78
CA LEU A 11 -35.51 24.54 -28.38
C LEU A 11 -34.80 23.50 -27.49
N ARG A 12 -33.66 22.97 -27.98
CA ARG A 12 -32.74 22.19 -27.15
C ARG A 12 -31.96 23.15 -26.25
N PRO A 13 -31.86 22.89 -24.91
CA PRO A 13 -30.99 23.68 -24.08
C PRO A 13 -29.54 23.33 -24.40
N SER A 14 -28.74 24.34 -24.68
CA SER A 14 -27.28 24.25 -24.84
C SER A 14 -26.67 23.96 -23.47
N ILE A 15 -26.06 22.77 -23.32
CA ILE A 15 -25.24 22.40 -22.19
C ILE A 15 -23.94 23.22 -22.28
N PRO A 16 -23.56 24.00 -21.25
CA PRO A 16 -22.27 24.67 -21.25
C PRO A 16 -21.15 23.62 -21.22
N SER A 17 -20.20 23.71 -22.12
CA SER A 17 -18.98 22.91 -22.10
C SER A 17 -18.23 23.21 -20.80
N LEU A 18 -18.17 22.24 -19.89
CA LEU A 18 -17.26 22.23 -18.77
C LEU A 18 -15.84 22.21 -19.33
N ARG A 19 -15.23 23.39 -19.46
CA ARG A 19 -13.77 23.51 -19.59
C ARG A 19 -13.18 22.92 -18.32
N SER A 20 -12.52 21.75 -18.45
CA SER A 20 -11.71 21.17 -17.38
C SER A 20 -10.60 22.18 -17.04
N VAL A 21 -10.72 22.83 -15.91
CA VAL A 21 -9.63 23.61 -15.30
C VAL A 21 -8.61 22.55 -14.88
N ARG A 22 -7.54 22.39 -15.66
CA ARG A 22 -6.39 21.56 -15.26
C ARG A 22 -5.75 22.22 -14.03
N PRO A 23 -5.55 21.51 -12.91
CA PRO A 23 -4.75 22.07 -11.83
C PRO A 23 -3.32 22.31 -12.32
N ASP A 24 -2.77 23.45 -12.01
CA ASP A 24 -1.38 23.80 -12.31
C ASP A 24 -0.46 23.00 -11.33
N TYR A 25 -0.03 21.83 -11.79
CA TYR A 25 0.78 20.89 -11.01
C TYR A 25 2.13 21.48 -10.56
N ASN A 26 2.65 22.50 -11.23
CA ASN A 26 3.85 23.22 -10.81
C ASN A 26 3.61 24.03 -9.53
N LYS A 27 2.40 24.52 -9.28
CA LYS A 27 2.04 25.18 -8.01
C LYS A 27 1.85 24.18 -6.86
N LEU A 28 1.41 22.94 -7.17
CA LEU A 28 1.22 21.90 -6.15
C LEU A 28 2.56 21.33 -5.66
N SER A 29 3.57 21.20 -6.54
CA SER A 29 4.92 20.77 -6.13
C SER A 29 5.61 21.83 -5.26
N ALA A 30 5.41 23.10 -5.54
CA ALA A 30 5.95 24.20 -4.73
C ALA A 30 5.27 24.30 -3.35
N CYS A 31 3.98 24.00 -3.27
CA CYS A 31 3.25 24.00 -1.99
C CYS A 31 3.68 22.83 -1.09
N SER A 32 3.94 21.63 -1.67
CA SER A 32 4.43 20.49 -0.89
C SER A 32 5.85 20.71 -0.34
N THR A 33 6.67 21.50 -1.02
CA THR A 33 8.04 21.78 -0.58
C THR A 33 8.11 22.87 0.53
N GLN A 34 7.12 23.75 0.62
CA GLN A 34 7.09 24.80 1.65
C GLN A 34 6.51 24.37 2.99
N ILE A 35 5.71 23.30 3.06
CA ILE A 35 5.13 22.79 4.31
C ILE A 35 6.16 22.01 5.14
N TYR A 36 7.25 21.58 4.55
CA TYR A 36 8.34 20.86 5.24
C TYR A 36 9.50 21.79 5.62
N SER A 37 9.24 22.81 6.47
CA SER A 37 10.33 23.51 7.15
C SER A 37 11.10 22.52 8.01
N LYS A 38 12.42 22.63 7.95
CA LYS A 38 13.43 21.85 8.68
C LYS A 38 13.15 21.83 10.20
N ASN A 39 12.21 21.06 10.68
CA ASN A 39 12.23 20.64 12.07
C ASN A 39 13.20 19.46 12.14
N THR A 40 14.41 19.76 12.53
CA THR A 40 15.44 18.82 12.97
C THR A 40 14.78 17.89 13.99
N LEU A 41 14.59 16.63 13.61
CA LEU A 41 14.26 15.57 14.54
C LEU A 41 15.42 15.53 15.56
N THR A 42 15.15 15.87 16.79
CA THR A 42 16.16 15.96 17.84
C THR A 42 16.74 14.58 18.09
N ASN A 43 18.02 14.39 17.78
CA ASN A 43 18.86 13.29 18.27
C ASN A 43 19.16 13.50 19.78
N SER A 44 18.14 13.59 20.62
CA SER A 44 18.33 13.47 22.06
C SER A 44 18.47 11.98 22.42
N ALA A 45 19.32 11.68 23.39
CA ALA A 45 19.50 10.31 23.90
C ALA A 45 18.14 9.66 24.12
N THR A 46 17.88 8.59 23.37
CA THR A 46 16.55 7.93 23.33
C THR A 46 16.41 7.08 24.58
N SER A 47 15.94 7.68 25.64
CA SER A 47 15.48 6.96 26.83
C SER A 47 14.15 7.57 27.25
N GLY A 48 13.12 6.75 27.34
CA GLY A 48 11.79 7.19 27.78
C GLY A 48 10.94 5.99 28.17
N ASN A 49 9.99 6.27 29.04
CA ASN A 49 9.00 5.30 29.49
C ASN A 49 7.64 5.65 28.86
N TYR A 50 6.99 4.68 28.25
CA TYR A 50 5.71 4.87 27.53
C TYR A 50 4.72 3.78 27.89
N ASP A 51 3.43 4.10 27.88
CA ASP A 51 2.42 3.07 28.03
C ASP A 51 2.42 2.12 26.84
N VAL A 52 2.49 2.65 25.62
CA VAL A 52 2.51 1.84 24.39
C VAL A 52 3.59 2.33 23.43
N VAL A 53 4.41 1.39 22.92
CA VAL A 53 5.36 1.66 21.84
C VAL A 53 4.95 0.94 20.57
N ILE A 54 4.92 1.66 19.46
CA ILE A 54 4.67 1.12 18.13
C ILE A 54 6.01 0.97 17.39
N VAL A 55 6.29 -0.23 16.87
CA VAL A 55 7.49 -0.52 16.08
C VAL A 55 7.18 -0.49 14.60
N GLY A 56 7.71 0.53 13.91
CA GLY A 56 7.57 0.74 12.47
C GLY A 56 6.81 2.00 12.09
N GLY A 57 7.49 2.92 11.39
CA GLY A 57 6.98 4.21 10.90
C GLY A 57 6.37 4.14 9.50
N GLY A 58 5.93 2.96 9.05
CA GLY A 58 5.13 2.78 7.84
C GLY A 58 3.66 3.18 8.05
N ILE A 59 2.86 3.15 6.96
CA ILE A 59 1.48 3.65 6.98
C ILE A 59 0.59 2.91 7.99
N VAL A 60 0.75 1.60 8.16
CA VAL A 60 -0.01 0.82 9.15
C VAL A 60 0.38 1.22 10.56
N GLY A 61 1.69 1.35 10.85
CA GLY A 61 2.18 1.76 12.16
C GLY A 61 1.74 3.18 12.53
N MET A 62 1.86 4.12 11.61
CA MET A 62 1.47 5.51 11.87
C MET A 62 -0.06 5.69 11.98
N ALA A 63 -0.85 4.98 11.17
CA ALA A 63 -2.30 4.95 11.32
C ALA A 63 -2.72 4.36 12.68
N THR A 64 -2.09 3.25 13.09
CA THR A 64 -2.33 2.60 14.38
C THR A 64 -1.94 3.50 15.55
N ALA A 65 -0.75 4.12 15.50
CA ALA A 65 -0.28 5.04 16.53
C ALA A 65 -1.25 6.22 16.72
N ARG A 66 -1.68 6.81 15.60
CA ARG A 66 -2.66 7.90 15.58
C ARG A 66 -4.02 7.46 16.16
N GLU A 67 -4.51 6.29 15.78
CA GLU A 67 -5.78 5.76 16.27
C GLU A 67 -5.73 5.51 17.79
N LEU A 68 -4.67 4.87 18.27
CA LEU A 68 -4.50 4.56 19.70
C LEU A 68 -4.40 5.81 20.56
N ILE A 69 -3.57 6.79 20.19
CA ILE A 69 -3.41 8.03 20.96
C ILE A 69 -4.70 8.86 20.96
N THR A 70 -5.47 8.80 19.88
CA THR A 70 -6.78 9.50 19.81
C THR A 70 -7.81 8.83 20.71
N ARG A 71 -7.82 7.49 20.80
CA ARG A 71 -8.75 6.75 21.67
C ARG A 71 -8.38 6.80 23.13
N HIS A 72 -7.09 6.89 23.44
CA HIS A 72 -6.54 6.79 24.80
C HIS A 72 -5.66 8.01 25.13
N PRO A 73 -6.23 9.24 25.21
CA PRO A 73 -5.46 10.48 25.35
C PRO A 73 -4.72 10.60 26.69
N ASN A 74 -5.05 9.77 27.67
CA ASN A 74 -4.40 9.74 28.98
C ASN A 74 -3.15 8.83 29.02
N LEU A 75 -2.89 8.05 27.96
CA LEU A 75 -1.74 7.18 27.84
C LEU A 75 -0.62 7.87 27.05
N THR A 76 0.61 7.46 27.33
CA THR A 76 1.79 7.94 26.63
C THR A 76 2.21 6.99 25.51
N PHE A 77 2.56 7.54 24.35
CA PHE A 77 2.85 6.75 23.15
C PHE A 77 4.17 7.16 22.49
N ALA A 78 4.90 6.15 22.00
CA ALA A 78 6.03 6.39 21.12
C ALA A 78 5.97 5.49 19.88
N VAL A 79 6.60 5.94 18.79
CA VAL A 79 6.89 5.16 17.59
C VAL A 79 8.39 5.07 17.42
N VAL A 80 8.91 3.86 17.19
CA VAL A 80 10.31 3.64 16.82
C VAL A 80 10.39 3.20 15.36
N GLU A 81 11.24 3.88 14.58
CA GLU A 81 11.45 3.61 13.14
C GLU A 81 12.95 3.47 12.85
N LYS A 82 13.32 2.42 12.13
CA LYS A 82 14.72 2.11 11.82
C LYS A 82 15.38 3.10 10.86
N GLU A 83 14.59 3.68 9.97
CA GLU A 83 15.08 4.64 9.00
C GLU A 83 15.15 6.06 9.57
N ASN A 84 15.79 6.96 8.86
CA ASN A 84 15.89 8.37 9.26
C ASN A 84 14.60 9.17 9.04
N SER A 85 13.60 8.58 8.40
CA SER A 85 12.30 9.21 8.15
C SER A 85 11.18 8.17 8.02
N LEU A 86 9.93 8.63 8.12
CA LEU A 86 8.75 7.79 7.93
C LEU A 86 8.55 7.42 6.46
N ALA A 87 7.88 6.29 6.21
CA ALA A 87 7.43 5.84 4.90
C ALA A 87 8.52 5.52 3.85
N VAL A 88 9.75 5.25 4.25
CA VAL A 88 10.88 5.01 3.33
C VAL A 88 10.66 3.79 2.44
N HIS A 89 10.01 2.75 2.97
CA HIS A 89 9.82 1.47 2.29
C HIS A 89 8.46 1.36 1.57
N GLN A 90 7.69 0.28 1.79
CA GLN A 90 6.45 -0.03 1.07
C GLN A 90 5.45 1.13 1.04
N SER A 91 5.37 1.93 2.09
CA SER A 91 4.44 3.05 2.20
C SER A 91 4.74 4.20 1.24
N GLY A 92 6.00 4.48 0.95
CA GLY A 92 6.43 5.48 -0.03
C GLY A 92 6.78 4.90 -1.41
N ARG A 93 6.76 3.56 -1.59
CA ARG A 93 7.19 2.87 -2.80
C ARG A 93 6.13 1.93 -3.36
N ASN A 94 4.93 2.45 -3.58
CA ASN A 94 3.77 1.73 -4.11
C ASN A 94 3.14 2.49 -5.28
N SER A 95 2.09 1.92 -5.88
CA SER A 95 1.41 2.52 -7.04
C SER A 95 0.64 3.82 -6.72
N GLY A 96 0.39 4.14 -5.46
CA GLY A 96 -0.40 5.31 -5.08
C GLY A 96 -1.90 5.16 -5.26
N VAL A 97 -2.39 4.02 -5.68
CA VAL A 97 -3.82 3.81 -5.97
C VAL A 97 -4.62 3.72 -4.68
N ILE A 98 -5.75 4.43 -4.62
CA ILE A 98 -6.83 4.24 -3.65
C ILE A 98 -7.78 3.20 -4.24
N HIS A 99 -7.69 1.97 -3.75
CA HIS A 99 -8.39 0.82 -4.33
C HIS A 99 -9.85 0.75 -3.87
N ALA A 100 -10.76 0.37 -4.79
CA ALA A 100 -12.20 0.27 -4.49
C ALA A 100 -12.63 -1.06 -3.85
N GLY A 101 -11.81 -2.13 -3.91
CA GLY A 101 -12.10 -3.38 -3.20
C GLY A 101 -12.69 -4.52 -4.04
N MET A 102 -12.82 -4.37 -5.36
CA MET A 102 -13.51 -5.33 -6.23
C MET A 102 -12.78 -6.67 -6.44
N TYR A 103 -11.45 -6.72 -6.17
CA TYR A 103 -10.66 -7.94 -6.43
C TYR A 103 -10.78 -9.02 -5.36
N TYR A 104 -11.20 -8.66 -4.15
CA TYR A 104 -11.10 -9.52 -2.98
C TYR A 104 -12.31 -10.41 -2.81
N THR A 105 -12.11 -11.59 -2.22
CA THR A 105 -13.19 -12.53 -1.94
C THR A 105 -14.25 -11.87 -1.06
N PRO A 106 -15.53 -11.91 -1.46
CA PRO A 106 -16.61 -11.36 -0.67
C PRO A 106 -16.64 -11.91 0.76
N GLY A 107 -16.92 -11.05 1.71
CA GLY A 107 -16.93 -11.40 3.14
C GLY A 107 -15.54 -11.45 3.81
N SER A 108 -14.43 -11.48 3.05
CA SER A 108 -13.08 -11.45 3.62
C SER A 108 -12.76 -10.13 4.32
N LEU A 109 -11.80 -10.15 5.27
CA LEU A 109 -11.32 -8.94 5.91
C LEU A 109 -10.74 -7.96 4.89
N LYS A 110 -10.01 -8.45 3.88
CA LYS A 110 -9.46 -7.61 2.80
C LYS A 110 -10.55 -6.84 2.06
N ALA A 111 -11.66 -7.48 1.72
CA ALA A 111 -12.78 -6.83 1.04
C ALA A 111 -13.40 -5.74 1.92
N LYS A 112 -13.77 -6.08 3.15
CA LYS A 112 -14.40 -5.17 4.13
C LYS A 112 -13.51 -3.96 4.41
N LEU A 113 -12.27 -4.21 4.80
CA LEU A 113 -11.32 -3.15 5.15
C LEU A 113 -10.92 -2.28 3.95
N CYS A 114 -10.96 -2.82 2.71
CA CYS A 114 -10.68 -2.01 1.53
C CYS A 114 -11.83 -1.04 1.21
N VAL A 115 -13.07 -1.52 1.23
CA VAL A 115 -14.25 -0.67 0.96
C VAL A 115 -14.42 0.39 2.04
N GLU A 116 -14.28 0.03 3.32
CA GLU A 116 -14.27 0.99 4.43
C GLU A 116 -13.10 1.97 4.30
N GLY A 117 -11.90 1.44 4.05
CA GLY A 117 -10.67 2.22 3.96
C GLY A 117 -10.66 3.24 2.84
N LEU A 118 -11.27 2.93 1.69
CA LEU A 118 -11.44 3.90 0.59
C LEU A 118 -12.23 5.14 1.07
N ASN A 119 -13.34 4.95 1.75
CA ASN A 119 -14.14 6.05 2.25
C ASN A 119 -13.37 6.86 3.31
N LEU A 120 -12.79 6.17 4.29
CA LEU A 120 -11.97 6.81 5.34
C LEU A 120 -10.76 7.56 4.77
N ALA A 121 -10.13 7.04 3.72
CA ALA A 121 -8.99 7.70 3.07
C ALA A 121 -9.41 9.03 2.44
N TYR A 122 -10.53 9.06 1.72
CA TYR A 122 -11.04 10.30 1.13
C TYR A 122 -11.50 11.29 2.21
N GLU A 123 -12.26 10.85 3.21
CA GLU A 123 -12.68 11.69 4.34
C GLU A 123 -11.46 12.31 5.06
N TYR A 124 -10.42 11.51 5.25
CA TYR A 124 -9.18 11.99 5.87
C TYR A 124 -8.48 13.03 5.00
N CYS A 125 -8.32 12.74 3.70
CA CYS A 125 -7.68 13.65 2.76
C CYS A 125 -8.44 14.98 2.66
N ASP A 126 -9.78 14.95 2.58
CA ASP A 126 -10.63 16.13 2.52
C ASP A 126 -10.50 16.95 3.82
N LYS A 127 -10.63 16.30 4.98
CA LYS A 127 -10.56 16.96 6.29
C LYS A 127 -9.22 17.65 6.55
N HIS A 128 -8.13 17.08 6.01
CA HIS A 128 -6.78 17.53 6.30
C HIS A 128 -6.08 18.18 5.09
N ASN A 129 -6.81 18.46 4.01
CA ASN A 129 -6.30 19.05 2.77
C ASN A 129 -5.10 18.27 2.18
N VAL A 130 -5.11 16.94 2.29
CA VAL A 130 -4.11 16.08 1.62
C VAL A 130 -4.52 15.89 0.16
N PRO A 131 -3.71 16.30 -0.82
CA PRO A 131 -4.11 16.23 -2.21
C PRO A 131 -4.25 14.79 -2.70
N TYR A 132 -5.32 14.52 -3.44
CA TYR A 132 -5.59 13.26 -4.15
C TYR A 132 -6.30 13.55 -5.48
N ASN A 133 -6.44 12.51 -6.33
CA ASN A 133 -7.20 12.62 -7.57
C ASN A 133 -8.10 11.39 -7.77
N LYS A 134 -9.42 11.59 -7.89
CA LYS A 134 -10.40 10.55 -8.26
C LYS A 134 -10.41 10.33 -9.77
N CYS A 135 -9.29 9.89 -10.33
CA CYS A 135 -9.12 9.71 -11.78
C CYS A 135 -9.85 8.48 -12.34
N GLY A 136 -10.47 7.66 -11.51
CA GLY A 136 -11.14 6.45 -11.93
C GLY A 136 -10.21 5.30 -12.29
N LYS A 137 -10.84 4.17 -12.65
CA LYS A 137 -10.16 2.96 -13.14
C LYS A 137 -11.01 2.26 -14.19
N LEU A 138 -10.37 1.83 -15.28
CA LEU A 138 -10.88 0.82 -16.19
C LEU A 138 -10.18 -0.51 -15.95
N ILE A 139 -10.96 -1.61 -15.87
CA ILE A 139 -10.44 -2.98 -15.96
C ILE A 139 -10.91 -3.53 -17.29
N VAL A 140 -9.98 -3.73 -18.21
CA VAL A 140 -10.27 -3.89 -19.63
C VAL A 140 -10.04 -5.33 -20.08
N ALA A 141 -11.05 -5.94 -20.68
CA ALA A 141 -10.93 -7.18 -21.45
C ALA A 141 -10.56 -6.85 -22.90
N VAL A 142 -9.42 -7.35 -23.36
CA VAL A 142 -8.92 -7.16 -24.71
C VAL A 142 -9.07 -8.40 -25.58
N THR A 143 -9.43 -9.54 -24.97
CA THR A 143 -9.69 -10.79 -25.67
C THR A 143 -11.03 -11.39 -25.24
N PRO A 144 -11.73 -12.19 -26.10
CA PRO A 144 -13.03 -12.77 -25.76
C PRO A 144 -13.00 -13.70 -24.53
N ASP A 145 -11.91 -14.42 -24.29
CA ASP A 145 -11.74 -15.31 -23.16
C ASP A 145 -11.57 -14.58 -21.81
N GLU A 146 -11.29 -13.29 -21.82
CA GLU A 146 -11.25 -12.45 -20.64
C GLU A 146 -12.66 -12.00 -20.18
N ILE A 147 -13.65 -11.94 -21.08
CA ILE A 147 -15.00 -11.43 -20.78
C ILE A 147 -15.68 -12.20 -19.64
N PRO A 148 -15.72 -13.55 -19.61
CA PRO A 148 -16.34 -14.26 -18.49
C PRO A 148 -15.67 -14.00 -17.13
N ARG A 149 -14.35 -13.75 -17.12
CA ARG A 149 -13.61 -13.38 -15.90
C ARG A 149 -13.92 -11.95 -15.46
N LEU A 150 -14.08 -11.04 -16.41
CA LEU A 150 -14.49 -9.67 -16.17
C LEU A 150 -15.89 -9.61 -15.55
N ASP A 151 -16.84 -10.38 -16.10
CA ASP A 151 -18.23 -10.44 -15.60
C ASP A 151 -18.28 -10.95 -14.15
N LYS A 152 -17.56 -12.04 -13.84
CA LYS A 152 -17.41 -12.52 -12.46
C LYS A 152 -16.76 -11.50 -11.53
N LEU A 153 -15.80 -10.72 -12.02
CA LEU A 153 -15.16 -9.67 -11.24
C LEU A 153 -16.14 -8.51 -10.96
N TYR A 154 -16.99 -8.20 -11.91
CA TYR A 154 -18.04 -7.18 -11.75
C TYR A 154 -19.04 -7.60 -10.66
N GLU A 155 -19.57 -8.82 -10.74
CA GLU A 155 -20.46 -9.38 -9.73
C GLU A 155 -19.83 -9.36 -8.35
N ARG A 156 -18.58 -9.81 -8.23
CA ARG A 156 -17.79 -9.75 -6.99
C ARG A 156 -17.67 -8.32 -6.45
N GLY A 157 -17.43 -7.34 -7.32
CA GLY A 157 -17.35 -5.94 -6.94
C GLY A 157 -18.66 -5.41 -6.37
N LEU A 158 -19.79 -5.79 -6.97
CA LEU A 158 -21.12 -5.45 -6.44
C LEU A 158 -21.39 -6.11 -5.09
N GLU A 159 -21.05 -7.39 -4.94
CA GLU A 159 -21.20 -8.13 -3.68
C GLU A 159 -20.32 -7.53 -2.56
N ASN A 160 -19.16 -7.02 -2.88
CA ASN A 160 -18.29 -6.28 -1.93
C ASN A 160 -18.82 -4.88 -1.59
N GLY A 161 -19.90 -4.41 -2.22
CA GLY A 161 -20.46 -3.08 -1.99
C GLY A 161 -19.66 -1.94 -2.63
N VAL A 162 -18.89 -2.23 -3.69
CA VAL A 162 -18.16 -1.18 -4.44
C VAL A 162 -19.18 -0.32 -5.19
N LYS A 163 -19.17 0.99 -4.90
CA LYS A 163 -20.16 1.94 -5.41
C LYS A 163 -19.95 2.27 -6.88
N GLU A 164 -21.05 2.47 -7.60
CA GLU A 164 -21.11 3.03 -8.96
C GLU A 164 -20.26 2.28 -10.00
N LEU A 165 -20.03 0.97 -9.79
CA LEU A 165 -19.41 0.14 -10.82
C LEU A 165 -20.30 0.10 -12.07
N LYS A 166 -19.70 0.25 -13.24
CA LYS A 166 -20.39 0.16 -14.53
C LYS A 166 -19.65 -0.77 -15.46
N MET A 167 -20.43 -1.62 -16.17
CA MET A 167 -19.94 -2.35 -17.31
C MET A 167 -20.02 -1.43 -18.52
N VAL A 168 -18.93 -1.27 -19.29
CA VAL A 168 -18.82 -0.33 -20.41
C VAL A 168 -18.32 -1.06 -21.66
N GLY A 169 -18.87 -0.65 -22.83
CA GLY A 169 -18.44 -1.15 -24.13
C GLY A 169 -17.32 -0.30 -24.77
N PRO A 170 -16.89 -0.66 -26.00
CA PRO A 170 -15.74 -0.04 -26.66
C PRO A 170 -15.83 1.48 -26.81
N ASP A 171 -17.00 2.02 -27.16
CA ASP A 171 -17.18 3.47 -27.35
C ASP A 171 -17.03 4.21 -26.02
N GLN A 172 -17.65 3.69 -24.95
CA GLN A 172 -17.56 4.27 -23.61
C GLN A 172 -16.13 4.14 -23.03
N ILE A 173 -15.38 3.08 -23.40
CA ILE A 173 -13.95 2.97 -23.04
C ILE A 173 -13.19 4.16 -23.64
N LYS A 174 -13.43 4.49 -24.91
CA LYS A 174 -12.79 5.62 -25.59
C LYS A 174 -13.21 6.98 -25.02
N ASP A 175 -14.46 7.12 -24.57
CA ASP A 175 -14.91 8.35 -23.92
C ASP A 175 -14.14 8.61 -22.61
N ILE A 176 -13.87 7.55 -21.84
CA ILE A 176 -13.15 7.62 -20.57
C ILE A 176 -11.64 7.74 -20.80
N GLU A 177 -11.08 6.86 -21.62
CA GLU A 177 -9.66 6.74 -21.96
C GLU A 177 -9.49 6.72 -23.48
N PRO A 178 -9.29 7.88 -24.15
CA PRO A 178 -9.30 7.99 -25.62
C PRO A 178 -8.30 7.11 -26.34
N ASN A 179 -7.18 6.79 -25.71
CA ASN A 179 -6.13 5.96 -26.28
C ASN A 179 -6.26 4.46 -25.92
N CYS A 180 -7.22 4.11 -25.05
CA CYS A 180 -7.44 2.74 -24.62
C CYS A 180 -8.36 1.99 -25.57
N VAL A 181 -8.01 0.74 -25.88
CA VAL A 181 -8.85 -0.18 -26.66
C VAL A 181 -9.22 -1.38 -25.82
N GLY A 182 -10.44 -1.91 -26.04
CA GLY A 182 -10.92 -3.09 -25.35
C GLY A 182 -12.27 -3.53 -25.90
N LEU A 183 -12.64 -4.78 -25.64
CA LEU A 183 -13.93 -5.35 -26.02
C LEU A 183 -15.02 -4.98 -25.00
N LYS A 184 -14.65 -4.93 -23.72
CA LYS A 184 -15.52 -4.66 -22.58
C LYS A 184 -14.67 -4.23 -21.39
N ALA A 185 -15.19 -3.38 -20.52
CA ALA A 185 -14.46 -3.01 -19.29
C ALA A 185 -15.40 -2.79 -18.10
N ILE A 186 -14.83 -2.91 -16.89
CA ILE A 186 -15.43 -2.39 -15.67
C ILE A 186 -14.90 -0.97 -15.47
N HIS A 187 -15.77 0.00 -15.35
CA HIS A 187 -15.44 1.35 -14.90
C HIS A 187 -15.74 1.51 -13.41
N SER A 188 -14.71 1.88 -12.64
CA SER A 188 -14.79 2.18 -11.20
C SER A 188 -14.43 3.65 -10.97
N PRO A 189 -15.43 4.56 -10.92
CA PRO A 189 -15.19 6.00 -10.84
C PRO A 189 -14.62 6.46 -9.51
N HIS A 190 -14.84 5.69 -8.43
CA HIS A 190 -14.34 6.01 -7.09
C HIS A 190 -12.91 5.54 -6.82
N THR A 191 -12.28 4.80 -7.72
CA THR A 191 -10.85 4.54 -7.63
C THR A 191 -10.09 5.85 -7.87
N GLY A 192 -9.09 6.11 -7.06
CA GLY A 192 -8.26 7.32 -7.21
C GLY A 192 -6.79 7.04 -6.99
N ILE A 193 -6.03 8.12 -6.93
CA ILE A 193 -4.60 8.13 -6.61
C ILE A 193 -4.30 9.14 -5.53
N VAL A 194 -3.26 8.84 -4.75
CA VAL A 194 -2.72 9.69 -3.68
C VAL A 194 -1.24 9.35 -3.49
N ASP A 195 -0.46 10.23 -2.90
CA ASP A 195 0.87 9.88 -2.40
C ASP A 195 0.76 9.32 -0.98
N TRP A 196 0.83 7.98 -0.86
CA TRP A 196 0.76 7.31 0.45
C TRP A 196 1.95 7.63 1.36
N GLY A 197 3.08 8.05 0.82
CA GLY A 197 4.21 8.55 1.60
C GLY A 197 3.86 9.86 2.29
N VAL A 198 3.22 10.78 1.58
CA VAL A 198 2.70 12.04 2.14
C VAL A 198 1.64 11.76 3.20
N VAL A 199 0.65 10.91 2.90
CA VAL A 199 -0.38 10.51 3.86
C VAL A 199 0.23 9.92 5.15
N THR A 200 1.24 9.05 5.02
CA THR A 200 1.92 8.45 6.19
C THR A 200 2.60 9.50 7.06
N LYS A 201 3.31 10.46 6.43
CA LYS A 201 3.95 11.57 7.15
C LYS A 201 2.91 12.44 7.85
N HIS A 202 1.80 12.69 7.18
CA HIS A 202 0.68 13.44 7.77
C HIS A 202 0.07 12.72 9.00
N TYR A 203 -0.05 11.37 8.97
CA TYR A 203 -0.42 10.60 10.17
C TYR A 203 0.60 10.80 11.29
N GLY A 204 1.90 10.85 10.96
CA GLY A 204 2.98 11.14 11.91
C GLY A 204 2.87 12.51 12.55
N GLU A 205 2.58 13.56 11.76
CA GLU A 205 2.37 14.91 12.30
C GLU A 205 1.12 14.95 13.20
N SER A 206 0.03 14.32 12.76
CA SER A 206 -1.18 14.20 13.60
C SER A 206 -0.88 13.48 14.92
N PHE A 207 -0.10 12.41 14.90
CA PHE A 207 0.31 11.68 16.11
C PHE A 207 1.12 12.57 17.07
N LYS A 208 2.11 13.32 16.55
CA LYS A 208 2.89 14.28 17.36
C LYS A 208 2.04 15.39 17.97
N ASN A 209 1.08 15.91 17.19
CA ASN A 209 0.18 16.96 17.66
C ASN A 209 -0.72 16.50 18.83
N HIS A 210 -0.91 15.17 19.00
CA HIS A 210 -1.57 14.57 20.15
C HIS A 210 -0.60 14.21 21.29
N GLY A 211 0.68 14.62 21.21
CA GLY A 211 1.67 14.38 22.25
C GLY A 211 2.53 13.12 22.05
N GLY A 212 2.35 12.38 20.95
CA GLY A 212 3.14 11.19 20.64
C GLY A 212 4.59 11.52 20.25
N GLN A 213 5.53 10.66 20.60
CA GLN A 213 6.94 10.79 20.28
C GLN A 213 7.34 9.86 19.12
N ILE A 214 8.18 10.32 18.19
CA ILE A 214 8.69 9.52 17.07
C ILE A 214 10.22 9.51 17.11
N TYR A 215 10.78 8.31 17.25
CA TYR A 215 12.22 8.06 17.22
C TYR A 215 12.61 7.41 15.90
N THR A 216 13.33 8.12 15.08
CA THR A 216 13.93 7.63 13.83
C THR A 216 15.36 7.16 14.08
N ASN A 217 15.94 6.41 13.11
CA ASN A 217 17.23 5.73 13.27
C ASN A 217 17.28 4.76 14.46
N PHE A 218 16.12 4.21 14.84
CA PHE A 218 15.97 3.25 15.92
C PHE A 218 15.50 1.89 15.37
N GLU A 219 16.43 1.04 14.97
CA GLU A 219 16.14 -0.34 14.58
C GLU A 219 15.96 -1.20 15.84
N ALA A 220 14.73 -1.64 16.12
CA ALA A 220 14.44 -2.54 17.25
C ALA A 220 15.15 -3.88 17.04
N SER A 221 16.14 -4.15 17.90
CA SER A 221 16.99 -5.33 17.81
C SER A 221 16.60 -6.43 18.80
N LYS A 222 16.04 -6.08 19.95
CA LYS A 222 15.71 -7.01 21.05
C LYS A 222 14.52 -6.50 21.86
N PHE A 223 13.73 -7.44 22.37
CA PHE A 223 12.69 -7.21 23.37
C PHE A 223 13.07 -8.00 24.63
N ASP A 224 13.18 -7.34 25.77
CA ASP A 224 13.53 -7.91 27.06
C ASP A 224 12.48 -7.56 28.11
N THR A 225 12.30 -8.41 29.09
CA THR A 225 11.67 -8.02 30.35
C THR A 225 12.67 -7.24 31.19
N VAL A 226 12.25 -6.10 31.72
CA VAL A 226 13.03 -5.35 32.72
C VAL A 226 13.02 -6.18 34.00
N LYS A 227 14.21 -6.73 34.38
CA LYS A 227 14.37 -7.43 35.65
C LYS A 227 14.53 -6.38 36.75
N GLU A 228 13.99 -6.69 37.91
CA GLU A 228 14.15 -5.87 39.12
C GLU A 228 15.64 -5.59 39.38
N SER A 229 16.06 -4.37 39.17
CA SER A 229 17.31 -3.84 39.69
C SER A 229 16.96 -2.65 40.58
N GLY A 230 16.55 -2.91 41.79
CA GLY A 230 16.51 -1.95 42.91
C GLY A 230 15.87 -0.58 42.76
N ASP A 231 15.36 -0.25 41.60
CA ASP A 231 14.73 1.04 41.26
C ASP A 231 13.22 0.80 41.01
N ASP A 232 12.38 1.38 41.84
CA ASP A 232 10.93 1.16 41.96
C ASP A 232 10.12 1.46 40.67
N THR A 233 10.74 2.13 39.70
CA THR A 233 10.10 2.51 38.39
C THR A 233 10.12 1.38 37.37
N SER A 234 10.85 0.29 37.58
CA SER A 234 10.99 -0.84 36.63
C SER A 234 9.72 -1.69 36.49
N LEU A 235 8.88 -1.75 37.53
CA LEU A 235 7.64 -2.53 37.54
C LEU A 235 6.53 -1.92 36.66
N ASP A 236 6.52 -0.59 36.52
CA ASP A 236 5.49 0.11 35.72
C ASP A 236 5.67 -0.09 34.23
N TYR A 237 6.92 -0.32 33.75
CA TYR A 237 7.27 -0.43 32.32
C TYR A 237 8.10 -1.71 32.06
N PRO A 238 7.48 -2.89 32.13
CA PRO A 238 8.17 -4.17 32.19
C PRO A 238 8.81 -4.63 30.88
N VAL A 239 8.55 -3.96 29.76
CA VAL A 239 9.13 -4.29 28.45
C VAL A 239 10.20 -3.27 28.09
N SER A 240 11.40 -3.75 27.76
CA SER A 240 12.50 -2.93 27.24
C SER A 240 12.78 -3.27 25.79
N ILE A 241 12.70 -2.27 24.90
CA ILE A 241 13.07 -2.37 23.51
C ILE A 241 14.47 -1.79 23.34
N THR A 242 15.42 -2.64 22.97
CA THR A 242 16.78 -2.21 22.63
C THR A 242 16.90 -2.00 21.12
N GLY A 243 17.53 -0.91 20.70
CA GLY A 243 17.70 -0.61 19.28
C GLY A 243 18.58 0.60 19.04
N GLY A 244 18.56 1.10 17.79
CA GLY A 244 19.29 2.29 17.38
C GLY A 244 20.80 2.14 17.40
N GLN A 245 21.47 3.28 17.14
CA GLN A 245 22.92 3.40 17.32
C GLN A 245 23.22 3.47 18.82
N GLN A 246 24.27 2.78 19.28
CA GLN A 246 24.70 2.76 20.70
C GLN A 246 23.76 2.00 21.66
N SER A 247 22.94 1.03 21.16
CA SER A 247 22.05 0.21 21.99
C SER A 247 21.14 1.03 22.91
N GLN A 248 20.51 2.04 22.35
CA GLN A 248 19.50 2.87 23.03
C GLN A 248 18.34 2.00 23.52
N ARG A 249 17.66 2.43 24.59
CA ARG A 249 16.54 1.71 25.18
C ARG A 249 15.31 2.57 25.31
N VAL A 250 14.15 1.97 25.00
CA VAL A 250 12.83 2.54 25.27
C VAL A 250 12.05 1.52 26.07
N ASN A 251 11.54 1.91 27.24
CA ASN A 251 10.76 1.03 28.10
C ASN A 251 9.27 1.29 27.90
N CYS A 252 8.43 0.25 28.03
CA CYS A 252 6.99 0.39 27.87
C CYS A 252 6.20 -0.68 28.62
N LYS A 253 4.89 -0.44 28.72
CA LYS A 253 3.95 -1.45 29.20
C LYS A 253 3.60 -2.44 28.11
N TYR A 254 3.37 -1.93 26.90
CA TYR A 254 2.88 -2.71 25.76
C TYR A 254 3.57 -2.30 24.45
N VAL A 255 3.62 -3.25 23.51
CA VAL A 255 4.22 -3.06 22.19
C VAL A 255 3.25 -3.50 21.11
N VAL A 256 3.13 -2.68 20.06
CA VAL A 256 2.44 -3.04 18.81
C VAL A 256 3.45 -3.01 17.68
N THR A 257 3.67 -4.12 16.96
CA THR A 257 4.65 -4.13 15.87
C THR A 257 4.00 -4.09 14.49
N CYS A 258 4.44 -3.15 13.67
CA CYS A 258 4.00 -2.93 12.28
C CYS A 258 5.22 -2.92 11.35
N ALA A 259 6.05 -3.96 11.42
CA ALA A 259 7.40 -3.98 10.87
C ALA A 259 7.50 -4.33 9.36
N GLY A 260 6.38 -4.46 8.66
CA GLY A 260 6.32 -4.66 7.20
C GLY A 260 7.23 -5.78 6.71
N LEU A 261 8.27 -5.46 5.91
CA LEU A 261 9.23 -6.44 5.39
C LEU A 261 10.02 -7.20 6.46
N GLN A 262 10.08 -6.69 7.69
CA GLN A 262 10.79 -7.32 8.81
C GLN A 262 9.84 -7.98 9.83
N SER A 263 8.53 -8.08 9.54
CA SER A 263 7.50 -8.48 10.51
C SER A 263 7.72 -9.89 11.11
N ASP A 264 8.12 -10.87 10.31
CA ASP A 264 8.45 -12.21 10.77
C ASP A 264 9.67 -12.21 11.71
N ARG A 265 10.75 -11.51 11.31
CA ARG A 265 11.97 -11.41 12.12
C ARG A 265 11.75 -10.67 13.44
N ILE A 266 10.89 -9.66 13.44
CA ILE A 266 10.55 -8.93 14.67
C ILE A 266 9.72 -9.83 15.60
N ALA A 267 8.77 -10.59 15.06
CA ALA A 267 7.99 -11.52 15.85
C ALA A 267 8.83 -12.67 16.43
N GLU A 268 9.78 -13.22 15.67
CA GLU A 268 10.72 -14.24 16.18
C GLU A 268 11.53 -13.76 17.40
N LYS A 269 11.83 -12.44 17.49
CA LYS A 269 12.57 -11.88 18.65
C LYS A 269 11.80 -11.88 19.97
N SER A 270 10.49 -12.08 19.93
CA SER A 270 9.62 -12.23 21.11
C SER A 270 9.14 -13.67 21.31
N GLY A 271 9.74 -14.64 20.62
CA GLY A 271 9.43 -16.07 20.77
C GLY A 271 8.34 -16.60 19.84
N CYS A 272 7.78 -15.77 18.92
CA CYS A 272 6.78 -16.25 17.98
C CYS A 272 7.35 -17.31 17.03
N ASN A 273 6.48 -18.21 16.58
CA ASN A 273 6.76 -19.14 15.49
C ASN A 273 7.30 -18.37 14.25
N PRO A 274 8.36 -18.85 13.57
CA PRO A 274 8.90 -18.20 12.38
C PRO A 274 7.92 -18.12 11.18
N GLU A 275 6.78 -18.80 11.22
CA GLU A 275 5.77 -18.79 10.18
C GLU A 275 4.56 -17.91 10.49
N PRO A 276 3.97 -17.28 9.48
CA PRO A 276 4.36 -17.22 8.07
C PRO A 276 5.65 -16.40 7.86
N LYS A 277 6.46 -16.82 6.89
CA LYS A 277 7.73 -16.15 6.55
C LYS A 277 7.55 -15.11 5.46
N VAL A 278 8.18 -13.97 5.63
CA VAL A 278 8.16 -12.89 4.62
C VAL A 278 9.23 -13.16 3.56
N VAL A 279 8.78 -13.27 2.31
CA VAL A 279 9.63 -13.34 1.12
C VAL A 279 9.49 -12.04 0.34
N PRO A 280 10.61 -11.35 0.02
CA PRO A 280 10.56 -10.07 -0.67
C PRO A 280 10.39 -10.26 -2.18
N PHE A 281 9.32 -9.71 -2.77
CA PHE A 281 9.14 -9.63 -4.22
C PHE A 281 9.24 -8.18 -4.68
N ARG A 282 10.25 -7.91 -5.53
CA ARG A 282 10.43 -6.59 -6.12
C ARG A 282 9.53 -6.42 -7.33
N GLY A 283 8.80 -5.34 -7.37
CA GLY A 283 8.07 -4.85 -8.52
C GLY A 283 8.86 -3.72 -9.18
N GLU A 284 9.17 -3.88 -10.45
CA GLU A 284 9.90 -2.90 -11.24
C GLU A 284 8.93 -2.21 -12.19
N TYR A 285 8.83 -0.91 -12.05
CA TYR A 285 7.99 -0.09 -12.91
C TYR A 285 8.78 0.44 -14.11
N LEU A 286 8.07 0.63 -15.19
CA LEU A 286 8.46 1.55 -16.24
C LEU A 286 7.68 2.86 -16.04
N MET A 287 8.09 3.92 -16.70
CA MET A 287 7.39 5.20 -16.71
C MET A 287 7.23 5.67 -18.15
N LEU A 288 6.15 6.38 -18.43
CA LEU A 288 6.08 7.18 -19.66
C LEU A 288 7.08 8.31 -19.59
N LYS A 289 7.64 8.69 -20.72
CA LYS A 289 8.35 9.95 -20.84
C LYS A 289 7.37 11.11 -20.61
N PRO A 290 7.82 12.23 -20.02
CA PRO A 290 6.93 13.35 -19.64
C PRO A 290 6.01 13.83 -20.77
N GLU A 291 6.52 13.89 -22.01
CA GLU A 291 5.78 14.31 -23.21
C GLU A 291 4.71 13.30 -23.64
N LYS A 292 4.65 12.13 -23.03
CA LYS A 292 3.69 11.05 -23.31
C LYS A 292 2.70 10.80 -22.18
N ASN A 293 2.80 11.52 -21.07
CA ASN A 293 1.92 11.32 -19.90
C ASN A 293 0.43 11.53 -20.25
N ASP A 294 0.12 12.35 -21.25
CA ASP A 294 -1.25 12.60 -21.74
C ASP A 294 -1.89 11.38 -22.46
N LEU A 295 -1.13 10.31 -22.73
CA LEU A 295 -1.68 9.06 -23.26
C LEU A 295 -2.67 8.38 -22.32
N VAL A 296 -2.59 8.66 -21.01
CA VAL A 296 -3.40 8.00 -19.99
C VAL A 296 -3.96 9.05 -19.03
N ARG A 297 -5.26 8.97 -18.75
CA ARG A 297 -5.97 9.91 -17.84
C ARG A 297 -6.20 9.33 -16.45
N GLY A 298 -6.57 8.05 -16.38
CA GLY A 298 -6.86 7.31 -15.15
C GLY A 298 -6.13 5.97 -15.11
N ASN A 299 -6.57 5.09 -14.23
CA ASN A 299 -5.96 3.77 -14.09
C ASN A 299 -6.47 2.81 -15.17
N ILE A 300 -5.59 2.15 -15.93
CA ILE A 300 -5.96 1.10 -16.89
C ILE A 300 -5.33 -0.22 -16.46
N TYR A 301 -6.17 -1.19 -16.10
CA TYR A 301 -5.77 -2.47 -15.54
C TYR A 301 -6.24 -3.63 -16.41
N PRO A 302 -5.48 -4.75 -16.47
CA PRO A 302 -5.94 -5.99 -17.10
C PRO A 302 -7.00 -6.70 -16.26
N VAL A 303 -7.75 -7.57 -16.89
CA VAL A 303 -8.56 -8.57 -16.19
C VAL A 303 -7.61 -9.54 -15.47
N PRO A 304 -7.80 -9.79 -14.16
CA PRO A 304 -6.94 -10.72 -13.43
C PRO A 304 -6.99 -12.14 -14.01
N ASP A 305 -5.82 -12.76 -14.12
CA ASP A 305 -5.71 -14.16 -14.52
C ASP A 305 -5.37 -15.00 -13.28
N PRO A 306 -6.29 -15.88 -12.81
CA PRO A 306 -6.09 -16.64 -11.58
C PRO A 306 -4.94 -17.68 -11.66
N ARG A 307 -4.43 -17.94 -12.86
CA ARG A 307 -3.27 -18.83 -13.04
C ARG A 307 -1.97 -18.19 -12.55
N PHE A 308 -1.94 -16.86 -12.39
CA PHE A 308 -0.75 -16.11 -12.00
C PHE A 308 -0.93 -15.44 -10.63
N PRO A 309 0.11 -15.46 -9.80
CA PRO A 309 0.03 -14.94 -8.43
C PRO A 309 0.03 -13.41 -8.36
N PHE A 310 0.35 -12.72 -9.47
CA PHE A 310 0.43 -11.27 -9.53
C PHE A 310 -0.42 -10.71 -10.66
N LEU A 311 -0.94 -9.51 -10.45
CA LEU A 311 -1.68 -8.77 -11.48
C LEU A 311 -0.74 -8.41 -12.64
N GLY A 312 -1.24 -8.50 -13.86
CA GLY A 312 -0.52 -8.11 -15.06
C GLY A 312 -0.18 -6.61 -15.10
N VAL A 313 0.66 -6.23 -16.07
CA VAL A 313 1.09 -4.83 -16.25
C VAL A 313 -0.10 -3.90 -16.48
N HIS A 314 -0.04 -2.72 -15.88
CA HIS A 314 -1.12 -1.74 -15.88
C HIS A 314 -0.55 -0.31 -15.90
N PHE A 315 -1.42 0.66 -16.22
CA PHE A 315 -1.08 2.07 -16.20
C PHE A 315 -1.64 2.73 -14.94
N THR A 316 -0.83 3.55 -14.30
CA THR A 316 -1.22 4.27 -13.10
C THR A 316 -0.66 5.70 -13.14
N PRO A 317 -1.49 6.72 -13.29
CA PRO A 317 -1.10 8.11 -13.08
C PRO A 317 -0.63 8.32 -11.64
N ARG A 318 0.23 9.32 -11.43
CA ARG A 318 0.76 9.68 -10.12
C ARG A 318 0.42 11.13 -9.80
N MET A 319 0.53 11.48 -8.50
CA MET A 319 0.26 12.84 -8.04
C MET A 319 1.28 13.88 -8.54
N ASP A 320 2.46 13.45 -8.98
CA ASP A 320 3.49 14.28 -9.60
C ASP A 320 3.30 14.45 -11.12
N GLY A 321 2.23 13.90 -11.68
CA GLY A 321 1.91 13.94 -13.12
C GLY A 321 2.60 12.87 -13.95
N SER A 322 3.49 12.06 -13.37
CA SER A 322 4.08 10.91 -14.07
C SER A 322 3.07 9.78 -14.25
N VAL A 323 3.28 8.92 -15.23
CA VAL A 323 2.49 7.68 -15.43
C VAL A 323 3.40 6.48 -15.29
N TRP A 324 3.10 5.65 -14.29
CA TRP A 324 3.85 4.41 -14.05
C TRP A 324 3.19 3.24 -14.76
N LEU A 325 4.03 2.34 -15.29
CA LEU A 325 3.63 1.20 -16.10
C LEU A 325 4.15 -0.09 -15.44
N GLY A 326 3.30 -1.03 -15.23
CA GLY A 326 3.69 -2.30 -14.60
C GLY A 326 3.05 -2.47 -13.25
N PRO A 327 3.71 -3.07 -12.24
CA PRO A 327 5.08 -3.62 -12.26
C PRO A 327 5.13 -5.09 -12.70
N ASN A 328 6.36 -5.59 -12.97
CA ASN A 328 6.65 -7.02 -12.93
C ASN A 328 6.75 -7.54 -11.47
N ALA A 329 7.08 -8.79 -11.27
CA ALA A 329 7.32 -9.36 -9.95
C ALA A 329 8.49 -10.34 -9.98
N VAL A 330 9.63 -9.93 -9.41
CA VAL A 330 10.84 -10.74 -9.32
C VAL A 330 11.27 -10.91 -7.85
N LEU A 331 11.96 -12.01 -7.53
CA LEU A 331 12.54 -12.18 -6.20
C LEU A 331 13.58 -11.07 -5.94
N ALA A 332 13.48 -10.39 -4.81
CA ALA A 332 14.51 -9.46 -4.38
C ALA A 332 15.63 -10.22 -3.63
N PHE A 333 16.89 -9.88 -3.89
CA PHE A 333 18.05 -10.52 -3.26
C PHE A 333 18.41 -9.92 -1.89
N LYS A 334 17.66 -8.92 -1.48
CA LYS A 334 17.68 -8.29 -0.15
C LYS A 334 16.24 -7.92 0.23
N ARG A 335 15.86 -8.00 1.50
CA ARG A 335 14.50 -7.66 1.94
C ARG A 335 14.07 -6.24 1.54
N GLU A 336 14.99 -5.32 1.56
CA GLU A 336 14.81 -3.94 1.12
C GLU A 336 15.70 -3.65 -0.09
N GLY A 337 15.68 -4.57 -1.06
CA GLY A 337 16.47 -4.50 -2.29
C GLY A 337 15.69 -3.84 -3.42
N TYR A 338 15.99 -2.58 -3.70
CA TYR A 338 15.30 -1.77 -4.71
C TYR A 338 16.01 -1.75 -6.06
N SER A 339 17.23 -2.30 -6.15
CA SER A 339 17.98 -2.46 -7.39
C SER A 339 18.48 -3.89 -7.58
N TYR A 340 18.99 -4.22 -8.77
CA TYR A 340 19.64 -5.52 -9.03
C TYR A 340 20.96 -5.69 -8.29
N THR A 341 21.58 -4.57 -7.90
CA THR A 341 22.86 -4.57 -7.16
C THR A 341 22.66 -4.67 -5.65
N ASP A 342 21.42 -4.49 -5.16
CA ASP A 342 21.09 -4.64 -3.75
C ASP A 342 21.08 -6.14 -3.41
N PHE A 343 22.08 -6.58 -2.67
CA PHE A 343 22.30 -7.98 -2.33
C PHE A 343 22.58 -8.15 -0.85
N SER A 344 22.02 -9.19 -0.26
CA SER A 344 22.31 -9.66 1.11
C SER A 344 22.38 -11.17 1.12
N ILE A 345 23.55 -11.71 1.45
CA ILE A 345 23.77 -13.17 1.56
C ILE A 345 22.77 -13.77 2.55
N LYS A 346 22.57 -13.11 3.70
CA LYS A 346 21.63 -13.55 4.73
C LYS A 346 20.19 -13.60 4.21
N ASP A 347 19.71 -12.53 3.55
CA ASP A 347 18.32 -12.47 3.10
C ASP A 347 18.07 -13.48 1.96
N LEU A 348 19.03 -13.61 1.05
CA LEU A 348 18.94 -14.57 -0.04
C LEU A 348 18.97 -16.01 0.48
N TYR A 349 19.88 -16.32 1.42
CA TYR A 349 19.94 -17.64 2.05
C TYR A 349 18.64 -17.95 2.81
N ASP A 350 18.14 -17.03 3.64
CA ASP A 350 16.88 -17.17 4.36
C ASP A 350 15.71 -17.46 3.41
N ALA A 351 15.66 -16.75 2.29
CA ALA A 351 14.60 -16.95 1.29
C ALA A 351 14.73 -18.31 0.58
N LEU A 352 15.93 -18.67 0.07
CA LEU A 352 16.16 -19.91 -0.67
C LEU A 352 16.12 -21.17 0.23
N ALA A 353 16.53 -21.05 1.49
CA ALA A 353 16.44 -22.14 2.47
C ALA A 353 14.98 -22.43 2.87
N PHE A 354 14.08 -21.46 2.72
CA PHE A 354 12.69 -21.63 3.10
C PHE A 354 11.93 -22.57 2.14
N ARG A 355 11.40 -23.66 2.70
CA ARG A 355 10.70 -24.71 1.94
C ARG A 355 9.54 -24.16 1.13
N GLY A 356 8.78 -23.22 1.70
CA GLY A 356 7.63 -22.59 1.04
C GLY A 356 8.03 -21.86 -0.24
N LEU A 357 9.14 -21.07 -0.23
CA LEU A 357 9.62 -20.41 -1.45
C LEU A 357 10.04 -21.43 -2.50
N ARG A 358 10.77 -22.48 -2.11
CA ARG A 358 11.19 -23.51 -3.07
C ARG A 358 10.01 -24.21 -3.74
N LYS A 359 8.94 -24.52 -3.00
CA LYS A 359 7.70 -25.08 -3.55
C LYS A 359 7.01 -24.10 -4.49
N LEU A 360 6.88 -22.83 -4.09
CA LEU A 360 6.30 -21.78 -4.93
C LEU A 360 7.12 -21.61 -6.22
N ALA A 361 8.45 -21.51 -6.12
CA ALA A 361 9.35 -21.36 -7.26
C ALA A 361 9.25 -22.55 -8.23
N PHE A 362 9.17 -23.78 -7.70
CA PHE A 362 9.02 -24.97 -8.54
C PHE A 362 7.67 -25.00 -9.27
N ARG A 363 6.57 -24.63 -8.57
CA ARG A 363 5.21 -24.54 -9.14
C ARG A 363 5.12 -23.52 -10.29
N HIS A 364 5.86 -22.42 -10.19
CA HIS A 364 5.77 -21.27 -11.10
C HIS A 364 7.10 -20.96 -11.80
N LEU A 365 7.98 -21.98 -12.00
CA LEU A 365 9.34 -21.78 -12.52
C LEU A 365 9.36 -21.02 -13.85
N PHE A 366 8.56 -21.44 -14.83
CA PHE A 366 8.51 -20.81 -16.14
C PHE A 366 7.92 -19.39 -16.09
N TYR A 367 6.95 -19.16 -15.21
CA TYR A 367 6.41 -17.82 -14.98
C TYR A 367 7.47 -16.89 -14.38
N GLY A 368 8.17 -17.33 -13.34
CA GLY A 368 9.25 -16.56 -12.70
C GLY A 368 10.39 -16.22 -13.67
N MET A 369 10.81 -17.16 -14.52
CA MET A 369 11.78 -16.91 -15.58
C MET A 369 11.28 -15.88 -16.60
N GLY A 370 9.99 -15.93 -16.96
CA GLY A 370 9.35 -14.96 -17.84
C GLY A 370 9.32 -13.55 -17.25
N GLU A 371 9.04 -13.44 -15.94
CA GLU A 371 9.06 -12.14 -15.25
C GLU A 371 10.47 -11.56 -15.15
N MET A 372 11.49 -12.38 -14.88
CA MET A 372 12.90 -11.95 -14.92
C MET A 372 13.30 -11.48 -16.33
N TYR A 373 12.91 -12.22 -17.38
CA TYR A 373 13.13 -11.80 -18.76
C TYR A 373 12.51 -10.44 -19.09
N LYS A 374 11.25 -10.22 -18.68
CA LYS A 374 10.56 -8.92 -18.86
C LYS A 374 11.23 -7.79 -18.09
N GLY A 375 11.79 -8.05 -16.90
CA GLY A 375 12.54 -7.08 -16.12
C GLY A 375 13.84 -6.64 -16.81
N ILE A 376 14.54 -7.56 -17.44
CA ILE A 376 15.77 -7.28 -18.18
C ILE A 376 15.44 -6.64 -19.55
N PHE A 377 14.49 -7.24 -20.29
CA PHE A 377 14.08 -6.85 -21.64
C PHE A 377 12.67 -6.23 -21.62
N TYR A 378 12.58 -4.97 -21.15
CA TYR A 378 11.28 -4.29 -20.98
C TYR A 378 10.44 -4.14 -22.25
N GLY A 379 11.02 -4.35 -23.44
CA GLY A 379 10.25 -4.40 -24.69
C GLY A 379 9.12 -5.45 -24.68
N ALA A 380 9.31 -6.57 -23.96
CA ALA A 380 8.25 -7.57 -23.80
C ALA A 380 7.11 -7.06 -22.90
N GLN A 381 7.43 -6.23 -21.89
CA GLN A 381 6.45 -5.57 -21.04
C GLN A 381 5.66 -4.51 -21.84
N VAL A 382 6.33 -3.73 -22.69
CA VAL A 382 5.69 -2.76 -23.57
C VAL A 382 4.69 -3.43 -24.52
N LYS A 383 5.02 -4.59 -25.11
CA LYS A 383 4.07 -5.36 -25.96
C LYS A 383 2.80 -5.76 -25.21
N ASN A 384 2.88 -6.05 -23.91
CA ASN A 384 1.68 -6.32 -23.11
C ASN A 384 0.85 -5.06 -22.86
N LEU A 385 1.49 -3.92 -22.67
CA LEU A 385 0.82 -2.61 -22.51
C LEU A 385 0.16 -2.13 -23.82
N GLN A 386 0.76 -2.41 -24.96
CA GLN A 386 0.21 -2.11 -26.29
C GLN A 386 -1.14 -2.78 -26.57
N LYS A 387 -1.48 -3.86 -25.85
CA LYS A 387 -2.81 -4.48 -25.93
C LYS A 387 -3.92 -3.54 -25.45
N PHE A 388 -3.60 -2.61 -24.57
CA PHE A 388 -4.53 -1.61 -24.02
C PHE A 388 -4.37 -0.25 -24.69
N VAL A 389 -3.15 0.18 -24.96
CA VAL A 389 -2.81 1.45 -25.60
C VAL A 389 -1.90 1.16 -26.80
N PRO A 390 -2.48 0.88 -28.00
CA PRO A 390 -1.72 0.46 -29.18
C PRO A 390 -0.71 1.49 -29.69
N SER A 391 -0.95 2.77 -29.43
CA SER A 391 -0.06 3.87 -29.84
C SER A 391 1.23 3.97 -29.00
N LEU A 392 1.33 3.21 -27.89
CA LEU A 392 2.52 3.19 -27.07
C LEU A 392 3.69 2.53 -27.81
N ASN A 393 4.84 3.20 -27.84
CA ASN A 393 6.06 2.64 -28.41
C ASN A 393 7.13 2.41 -27.33
N ARG A 394 8.13 1.62 -27.66
CA ARG A 394 9.25 1.35 -26.74
C ARG A 394 10.01 2.63 -26.38
N GLU A 395 10.12 3.54 -27.32
CA GLU A 395 10.79 4.85 -27.21
C GLU A 395 10.07 5.81 -26.27
N ASP A 396 8.76 5.57 -26.02
CA ASP A 396 7.93 6.40 -25.13
C ASP A 396 8.13 6.05 -23.65
N VAL A 397 8.92 5.01 -23.36
CA VAL A 397 9.05 4.43 -22.00
C VAL A 397 10.49 4.52 -21.52
N ILE A 398 10.63 4.79 -20.23
CA ILE A 398 11.90 4.77 -19.49
C ILE A 398 11.78 3.84 -18.27
N ARG A 399 12.91 3.43 -17.70
CA ARG A 399 12.90 2.70 -16.42
C ARG A 399 12.40 3.60 -15.31
N GLY A 400 11.49 3.08 -14.51
CA GLY A 400 10.89 3.76 -13.38
C GLY A 400 11.44 3.27 -12.03
N PRO A 401 10.82 3.69 -10.95
CA PRO A 401 11.18 3.28 -9.60
C PRO A 401 10.80 1.82 -9.34
N THR A 402 11.20 1.33 -8.18
CA THR A 402 10.93 -0.03 -7.72
C THR A 402 10.29 -0.01 -6.33
N GLY A 403 9.50 -1.04 -6.05
CA GLY A 403 8.95 -1.30 -4.72
C GLY A 403 9.13 -2.77 -4.35
N VAL A 404 9.30 -3.08 -3.07
CA VAL A 404 9.37 -4.46 -2.60
C VAL A 404 8.11 -4.79 -1.81
N ARG A 405 7.47 -5.90 -2.17
CA ARG A 405 6.29 -6.44 -1.48
C ARG A 405 6.73 -7.45 -0.42
N ALA A 406 6.22 -7.31 0.79
CA ALA A 406 6.33 -8.33 1.83
C ALA A 406 5.28 -9.42 1.56
N MET A 407 5.68 -10.51 0.92
CA MET A 407 4.78 -11.64 0.67
C MET A 407 4.95 -12.66 1.78
N ALA A 408 3.91 -12.82 2.62
CA ALA A 408 3.88 -13.85 3.63
C ALA A 408 3.56 -15.20 2.99
N LEU A 409 4.41 -16.20 3.22
CA LEU A 409 4.26 -17.56 2.72
C LEU A 409 4.23 -18.57 3.86
N ASP A 410 3.40 -19.61 3.70
CA ASP A 410 3.46 -20.80 4.52
C ASP A 410 4.52 -21.80 4.03
N ARG A 411 4.77 -22.90 4.78
CA ARG A 411 5.72 -23.97 4.36
C ARG A 411 5.30 -24.71 3.10
N GLU A 412 4.03 -24.66 2.78
CA GLU A 412 3.48 -25.32 1.59
C GLU A 412 3.65 -24.46 0.33
N GLY A 413 4.14 -23.22 0.49
CA GLY A 413 4.34 -22.27 -0.60
C GLY A 413 3.04 -21.59 -1.04
N ASN A 414 2.03 -21.56 -0.19
CA ASN A 414 0.85 -20.76 -0.43
C ASN A 414 1.06 -19.35 0.11
N MET A 415 0.54 -18.37 -0.61
CA MET A 415 0.51 -17.01 -0.13
C MET A 415 -0.53 -16.85 0.98
N VAL A 416 -0.11 -16.24 2.09
CA VAL A 416 -1.03 -15.88 3.16
C VAL A 416 -1.74 -14.60 2.73
N GLU A 417 -2.99 -14.77 2.32
CA GLU A 417 -3.75 -13.70 1.68
C GLU A 417 -4.47 -12.78 2.67
N ASP A 418 -4.53 -13.12 3.95
CA ASP A 418 -5.26 -12.35 4.94
C ASP A 418 -4.33 -11.77 6.02
N PHE A 419 -4.91 -10.98 6.93
CA PHE A 419 -4.19 -10.39 8.05
C PHE A 419 -3.77 -11.47 9.04
N VAL A 420 -2.52 -11.40 9.50
CA VAL A 420 -1.99 -12.28 10.53
C VAL A 420 -1.58 -11.45 11.73
N PHE A 421 -2.21 -11.75 12.86
CA PHE A 421 -1.88 -11.21 14.18
C PHE A 421 -1.26 -12.30 15.00
N ASP A 422 -0.32 -11.95 15.85
CA ASP A 422 0.37 -12.88 16.73
C ASP A 422 0.76 -12.18 18.03
N SER A 423 1.08 -12.96 19.04
CA SER A 423 1.59 -12.49 20.32
C SER A 423 2.87 -13.28 20.62
N GLY A 424 3.83 -12.67 21.32
CA GLY A 424 5.04 -13.38 21.73
C GLY A 424 4.73 -14.52 22.71
N GLU A 425 5.76 -15.21 23.15
CA GLU A 425 5.67 -16.25 24.17
C GLU A 425 6.11 -15.73 25.55
N GLY A 426 5.68 -16.43 26.61
CA GLY A 426 6.01 -16.11 28.01
C GLY A 426 5.46 -14.76 28.46
N ASP A 427 6.12 -14.14 29.46
CA ASP A 427 5.65 -12.88 30.06
C ASP A 427 5.60 -11.72 29.08
N ILE A 428 6.51 -11.68 28.11
CA ILE A 428 6.51 -10.68 27.05
C ILE A 428 5.33 -10.88 26.09
N GLY A 429 4.91 -12.13 25.86
CA GLY A 429 3.89 -12.47 24.89
C GLY A 429 2.55 -11.79 25.13
N THR A 430 2.13 -11.67 26.40
CA THR A 430 0.89 -10.98 26.75
C THR A 430 0.94 -9.47 26.52
N ARG A 431 2.12 -8.90 26.35
CA ARG A 431 2.40 -7.47 26.25
C ARG A 431 2.76 -7.00 24.84
N ILE A 432 2.86 -7.92 23.87
CA ILE A 432 3.21 -7.60 22.49
C ILE A 432 2.11 -8.08 21.54
N LEU A 433 1.67 -7.21 20.66
CA LEU A 433 0.78 -7.52 19.54
C LEU A 433 1.54 -7.33 18.22
N HIS A 434 1.73 -8.40 17.47
CA HIS A 434 2.39 -8.37 16.17
C HIS A 434 1.37 -8.32 15.03
N ILE A 435 1.53 -7.37 14.12
CA ILE A 435 0.89 -7.38 12.81
C ILE A 435 1.89 -8.03 11.84
N ARG A 436 1.80 -9.37 11.69
CA ARG A 436 2.75 -10.17 10.89
C ARG A 436 2.49 -10.07 9.39
N SER A 437 1.23 -9.90 9.00
CA SER A 437 0.84 -9.67 7.61
C SER A 437 -0.25 -8.62 7.56
N ALA A 438 -0.01 -7.57 6.79
CA ALA A 438 -1.01 -6.61 6.35
C ALA A 438 -0.94 -6.54 4.82
N PRO A 439 -1.62 -7.46 4.12
CA PRO A 439 -1.50 -7.58 2.67
C PRO A 439 -2.13 -6.39 1.94
N SER A 440 -1.72 -6.21 0.67
CA SER A 440 -2.38 -5.23 -0.20
C SER A 440 -3.90 -5.47 -0.22
N PRO A 441 -4.70 -4.41 -0.02
CA PRO A 441 -4.43 -3.00 -0.19
C PRO A 441 -4.20 -2.24 1.13
N ALA A 442 -3.25 -2.65 1.94
CA ALA A 442 -3.02 -2.11 3.29
C ALA A 442 -2.90 -0.58 3.34
N ALA A 443 -2.38 0.08 2.30
CA ALA A 443 -2.30 1.54 2.26
C ALA A 443 -3.70 2.18 2.21
N THR A 444 -4.55 1.76 1.26
CA THR A 444 -5.95 2.20 1.19
C THR A 444 -6.71 1.89 2.47
N SER A 445 -6.48 0.70 3.02
CA SER A 445 -7.19 0.19 4.21
C SER A 445 -6.59 0.68 5.53
N SER A 446 -5.54 1.51 5.50
CA SER A 446 -4.71 1.81 6.69
C SER A 446 -5.50 2.31 7.90
N LEU A 447 -6.48 3.19 7.69
CA LEU A 447 -7.34 3.69 8.77
C LEU A 447 -8.31 2.62 9.31
N ALA A 448 -8.88 1.80 8.44
CA ALA A 448 -9.73 0.68 8.85
C ALA A 448 -8.92 -0.41 9.57
N ILE A 449 -7.70 -0.70 9.11
CA ILE A 449 -6.74 -1.57 9.80
C ILE A 449 -6.40 -1.02 11.19
N ALA A 450 -6.14 0.28 11.28
CA ALA A 450 -5.80 0.94 12.55
C ALA A 450 -6.91 0.78 13.59
N LYS A 451 -8.17 0.95 13.20
CA LYS A 451 -9.33 0.68 14.08
C LYS A 451 -9.33 -0.77 14.57
N MET A 452 -9.17 -1.73 13.67
CA MET A 452 -9.15 -3.16 14.01
C MET A 452 -7.96 -3.50 14.94
N VAL A 453 -6.78 -2.93 14.69
CA VAL A 453 -5.59 -3.14 15.55
C VAL A 453 -5.81 -2.50 16.92
N ALA A 454 -6.40 -1.32 16.98
CA ALA A 454 -6.72 -0.66 18.25
C ALA A 454 -7.74 -1.45 19.08
N ASP A 455 -8.75 -2.04 18.43
CA ASP A 455 -9.71 -2.92 19.11
C ASP A 455 -9.03 -4.17 19.70
N LYS A 456 -8.11 -4.79 18.93
CA LYS A 456 -7.31 -5.93 19.43
C LYS A 456 -6.37 -5.53 20.56
N ALA A 457 -5.68 -4.40 20.43
CA ALA A 457 -4.81 -3.88 21.48
C ALA A 457 -5.60 -3.58 22.76
N LYS A 458 -6.78 -2.94 22.64
CA LYS A 458 -7.68 -2.72 23.77
C LYS A 458 -8.06 -4.01 24.46
N GLN A 459 -8.42 -5.04 23.70
CA GLN A 459 -8.80 -6.34 24.26
C GLN A 459 -7.61 -7.05 24.93
N GLN A 460 -6.45 -7.09 24.27
CA GLN A 460 -5.27 -7.83 24.75
C GLN A 460 -4.60 -7.12 25.94
N PHE A 461 -4.54 -5.80 25.92
CA PHE A 461 -3.80 -4.98 26.90
C PHE A 461 -4.69 -4.36 27.95
N SER A 462 -6.02 -4.54 27.87
CA SER A 462 -7.01 -3.95 28.79
C SER A 462 -6.90 -2.43 28.87
N LEU A 463 -6.75 -1.75 27.69
CA LEU A 463 -6.63 -0.30 27.58
C LEU A 463 -7.98 0.41 27.76
#